data_8960728d2faec07870c380a926e74a60
#
_entry.id   8960728d2faec07870c380a926e74a60
#
_cell.length_a   1.000
_cell.length_b   1.000
_cell.length_c   1.000
_cell.angle_alpha   90.00
_cell.angle_beta   90.00
_cell.angle_gamma   90.00
#
_symmetry.space_group_name_H-M   'P 1'
#
loop_
_entity.id
_entity.type
_entity.pdbx_description
1 polymer ?
#
loop_
_entity_poly.entity_id
_entity_poly.type
_entity_poly.pdbx_seq_one_letter_code
_entity_poly.pdbx_strand_id
1 'polypeptide(L)'
;MFYKVRSRGWALIDGACGALVTLMAFGLSPYSQIAYTSNRHVALLTAVVTVGLLTSLCAHVLGLHDTLARKDPWHLATRSIAATLAALVLFIIYVTIIKFEQVGRYIITEILLYLPPLMIGARWLFCHGWLKTERKLLVLGSDGDRQEIQAAASSAQLPISVVGNTADAQQALALARAQQVDEIIYGMVEAPSAQVMESLMECQQAGVQISDISLFIENNFFRIPHDRIGSQWFLLAGIEHLHSGYHVVKRLIDVGISLVALFLLSPVMAVIAALVKLESRGPAFYSQNRVGKNGKVFRIWKFRSMRADAEAAGPQWAQRGDRRVTRLGAILRKTRLDETPQFWNILDGSMSFIGPRPERPEYVRVFEAQIPLYRQRNLIKPGLTGWAQINYPYGAGLKDAAAKLQFDLFYIKKMSPSIDFQILLRTVGSIMKGAR
;
A
#
# COMPACT_ATOMS: atom_id res chain seq x y z
N MET A 1 4.20 26.31 -8.61
CA MET A 1 5.15 26.69 -7.53
C MET A 1 4.84 26.08 -6.16
N PHE A 2 3.63 25.68 -5.83
CA PHE A 2 3.23 25.18 -4.49
C PHE A 2 3.18 23.65 -4.29
N TYR A 3 3.41 22.85 -5.34
CA TYR A 3 3.46 21.39 -5.24
C TYR A 3 4.74 20.84 -4.60
N LYS A 4 5.73 21.68 -4.39
CA LYS A 4 6.95 21.41 -3.61
C LYS A 4 6.90 22.11 -2.25
N VAL A 5 5.96 21.80 -1.40
CA VAL A 5 6.31 21.82 0.01
C VAL A 5 7.34 20.70 0.12
N ARG A 6 8.64 21.07 0.01
CA ARG A 6 9.77 20.14 0.11
C ARG A 6 9.51 19.26 1.32
N SER A 7 9.96 18.02 1.25
CA SER A 7 9.96 17.07 2.39
C SER A 7 10.37 17.74 3.71
N ARG A 8 11.24 18.75 3.65
CA ARG A 8 11.64 19.61 4.77
C ARG A 8 10.49 20.42 5.39
N GLY A 9 9.57 20.96 4.60
CA GLY A 9 8.42 21.72 5.13
C GLY A 9 7.45 20.83 5.88
N TRP A 10 7.20 19.61 5.39
CA TRP A 10 6.37 18.64 6.10
C TRP A 10 7.04 18.11 7.37
N ALA A 11 8.35 17.93 7.37
CA ALA A 11 9.11 17.55 8.55
C ALA A 11 8.97 18.59 9.68
N LEU A 12 8.96 19.87 9.32
CA LEU A 12 8.71 20.96 10.30
C LEU A 12 7.29 20.94 10.85
N ILE A 13 6.27 20.69 10.01
CA ILE A 13 4.87 20.57 10.45
C ILE A 13 4.70 19.41 11.41
N ASP A 14 5.25 18.23 11.09
CA ASP A 14 5.16 17.06 11.96
C ASP A 14 5.88 17.27 13.28
N GLY A 15 7.06 17.88 13.25
CA GLY A 15 7.79 18.25 14.45
C GLY A 15 7.01 19.24 15.31
N ALA A 16 6.38 20.25 14.70
CA ALA A 16 5.54 21.21 15.39
C ALA A 16 4.28 20.56 16.01
N CYS A 17 3.65 19.59 15.31
CA CYS A 17 2.54 18.82 15.87
C CYS A 17 2.98 18.03 17.11
N GLY A 18 4.13 17.34 17.04
CA GLY A 18 4.67 16.59 18.18
C GLY A 18 5.00 17.49 19.35
N ALA A 19 5.62 18.63 19.10
CA ALA A 19 5.93 19.63 20.14
C ALA A 19 4.67 20.20 20.78
N LEU A 20 3.66 20.57 19.99
CA LEU A 20 2.41 21.16 20.47
C LEU A 20 1.62 20.18 21.36
N VAL A 21 1.48 18.92 20.92
CA VAL A 21 0.78 17.90 21.70
C VAL A 21 1.50 17.61 23.00
N THR A 22 2.85 17.59 23.00
CA THR A 22 3.63 17.39 24.22
C THR A 22 3.44 18.55 25.21
N LEU A 23 3.42 19.79 24.71
CA LEU A 23 3.11 20.96 25.52
C LEU A 23 1.71 20.88 26.15
N MET A 24 0.70 20.50 25.37
CA MET A 24 -0.67 20.30 25.84
C MET A 24 -0.74 19.18 26.89
N ALA A 25 -0.10 18.03 26.64
CA ALA A 25 -0.06 16.92 27.58
C ALA A 25 0.54 17.30 28.93
N PHE A 26 1.62 18.06 28.95
CA PHE A 26 2.20 18.57 30.18
C PHE A 26 1.33 19.63 30.87
N GLY A 27 0.61 20.45 30.10
CA GLY A 27 -0.29 21.48 30.64
C GLY A 27 -1.57 20.92 31.24
N LEU A 28 -2.15 19.89 30.65
CA LEU A 28 -3.40 19.24 31.04
C LEU A 28 -3.20 18.15 32.10
N SER A 29 -1.98 17.66 32.29
CA SER A 29 -1.69 16.61 33.26
C SER A 29 -2.05 17.00 34.67
N PRO A 30 -2.87 16.19 35.39
CA PRO A 30 -3.20 16.46 36.81
C PRO A 30 -1.96 16.52 37.72
N TYR A 31 -0.86 15.93 37.31
CA TYR A 31 0.43 15.97 38.01
C TYR A 31 1.24 17.24 37.74
N SER A 32 0.74 18.13 36.88
CA SER A 32 1.40 19.41 36.61
C SER A 32 1.54 20.29 37.87
N GLN A 33 0.69 20.06 38.88
CA GLN A 33 0.70 20.81 40.15
C GLN A 33 1.60 20.19 41.23
N ILE A 34 2.02 18.92 41.11
CA ILE A 34 2.71 18.20 42.19
C ILE A 34 4.24 18.30 42.11
N ALA A 35 4.82 18.58 40.97
CA ALA A 35 6.28 18.64 40.80
C ALA A 35 6.81 20.09 40.76
N TYR A 36 6.79 20.79 41.87
CA TYR A 36 7.52 22.06 42.10
C TYR A 36 9.02 21.79 42.29
N THR A 37 9.67 21.13 41.29
CA THR A 37 11.12 21.02 41.31
C THR A 37 11.73 22.03 40.33
N SER A 38 12.87 22.58 40.66
CA SER A 38 13.64 23.58 39.90
C SER A 38 13.92 23.20 38.44
N ASN A 39 13.77 21.91 38.07
CA ASN A 39 14.08 21.36 36.75
C ASN A 39 12.86 21.13 35.84
N ARG A 40 11.65 21.55 36.21
CA ARG A 40 10.42 21.30 35.43
C ARG A 40 10.47 21.91 34.03
N HIS A 41 10.97 23.14 33.91
CA HIS A 41 11.08 23.80 32.59
C HIS A 41 12.08 23.13 31.68
N VAL A 42 13.19 22.62 32.22
CA VAL A 42 14.19 21.86 31.47
C VAL A 42 13.59 20.53 31.02
N ALA A 43 12.88 19.83 31.88
CA ALA A 43 12.20 18.59 31.61
C ALA A 43 11.16 18.73 30.49
N LEU A 44 10.30 19.75 30.60
CA LEU A 44 9.29 20.08 29.58
C LEU A 44 9.96 20.40 28.25
N LEU A 45 10.94 21.28 28.23
CA LEU A 45 11.63 21.68 27.01
C LEU A 45 12.28 20.46 26.33
N THR A 46 12.96 19.62 27.12
CA THR A 46 13.61 18.40 26.60
C THR A 46 12.59 17.43 26.02
N ALA A 47 11.46 17.18 26.69
CA ALA A 47 10.41 16.32 26.20
C ALA A 47 9.78 16.85 24.90
N VAL A 48 9.45 18.15 24.87
CA VAL A 48 8.86 18.82 23.69
C VAL A 48 9.78 18.72 22.49
N VAL A 49 11.07 19.05 22.66
CA VAL A 49 12.05 18.99 21.57
C VAL A 49 12.26 17.54 21.11
N THR A 50 12.40 16.60 22.05
CA THR A 50 12.67 15.19 21.72
C THR A 50 11.47 14.57 21.01
N VAL A 51 10.24 14.74 21.50
CA VAL A 51 9.04 14.19 20.82
C VAL A 51 8.85 14.85 19.46
N GLY A 52 9.06 16.15 19.33
CA GLY A 52 8.98 16.85 18.06
C GLY A 52 9.98 16.29 17.03
N LEU A 53 11.23 16.13 17.41
CA LEU A 53 12.27 15.55 16.55
C LEU A 53 11.99 14.10 16.19
N LEU A 54 11.61 13.26 17.15
CA LEU A 54 11.28 11.85 16.91
C LEU A 54 10.06 11.71 16.00
N THR A 55 9.02 12.54 16.21
CA THR A 55 7.83 12.52 15.34
C THR A 55 8.21 12.89 13.90
N SER A 56 9.00 13.93 13.70
CA SER A 56 9.48 14.36 12.40
C SER A 56 10.32 13.27 11.71
N LEU A 57 11.25 12.66 12.46
CA LEU A 57 12.09 11.57 11.96
C LEU A 57 11.27 10.33 11.57
N CYS A 58 10.39 9.88 12.47
CA CYS A 58 9.54 8.70 12.21
C CYS A 58 8.58 8.94 11.04
N ALA A 59 8.00 10.14 10.93
CA ALA A 59 7.17 10.53 9.81
C ALA A 59 7.93 10.49 8.48
N HIS A 60 9.19 10.91 8.47
CA HIS A 60 10.05 10.85 7.31
C HIS A 60 10.41 9.41 6.92
N VAL A 61 10.90 8.62 7.87
CA VAL A 61 11.31 7.22 7.65
C VAL A 61 10.12 6.34 7.20
N LEU A 62 8.94 6.57 7.76
CA LEU A 62 7.72 5.84 7.38
C LEU A 62 7.05 6.39 6.11
N GLY A 63 7.70 7.32 5.41
CA GLY A 63 7.24 7.84 4.13
C GLY A 63 5.94 8.66 4.22
N LEU A 64 5.67 9.31 5.35
CA LEU A 64 4.50 10.17 5.50
C LEU A 64 4.55 11.38 4.55
N HIS A 65 5.75 11.72 4.06
CA HIS A 65 6.00 12.80 3.11
C HIS A 65 5.85 12.37 1.64
N ASP A 66 5.65 11.08 1.38
CA ASP A 66 5.49 10.54 0.03
C ASP A 66 4.18 11.02 -0.61
N THR A 67 4.18 11.06 -1.93
CA THR A 67 2.99 11.43 -2.73
C THR A 67 1.79 10.51 -2.46
N LEU A 68 2.05 9.23 -2.13
CA LEU A 68 1.05 8.25 -1.71
C LEU A 68 0.26 8.70 -0.48
N ALA A 69 0.94 9.16 0.56
CA ALA A 69 0.31 9.59 1.80
C ALA A 69 -0.59 10.83 1.61
N ARG A 70 -0.34 11.62 0.57
CA ARG A 70 -1.10 12.84 0.30
C ARG A 70 -2.43 12.59 -0.40
N LYS A 71 -2.57 11.47 -1.12
CA LYS A 71 -3.70 11.19 -2.03
C LYS A 71 -4.72 10.23 -1.45
N ASP A 72 -4.30 9.33 -0.57
CA ASP A 72 -5.18 8.35 0.06
C ASP A 72 -5.32 8.63 1.56
N PRO A 73 -6.52 8.99 2.06
CA PRO A 73 -6.75 9.26 3.46
C PRO A 73 -6.41 8.08 4.38
N TRP A 74 -6.54 6.84 3.89
CA TRP A 74 -6.13 5.65 4.62
C TRP A 74 -4.60 5.55 4.77
N HIS A 75 -3.85 5.89 3.72
CA HIS A 75 -2.40 6.00 3.80
C HIS A 75 -1.97 7.05 4.82
N LEU A 76 -2.62 8.20 4.78
CA LEU A 76 -2.32 9.27 5.70
C LEU A 76 -2.57 8.85 7.16
N ALA A 77 -3.75 8.28 7.43
CA ALA A 77 -4.12 7.83 8.77
C ALA A 77 -3.17 6.73 9.30
N THR A 78 -2.94 5.70 8.49
CA THR A 78 -2.12 4.55 8.91
C THR A 78 -0.67 4.93 9.17
N ARG A 79 -0.08 5.77 8.33
CA ARG A 79 1.29 6.23 8.51
C ARG A 79 1.42 7.23 9.67
N SER A 80 0.42 8.08 9.89
CA SER A 80 0.41 8.98 11.05
C SER A 80 0.35 8.21 12.36
N ILE A 81 -0.49 7.17 12.45
CA ILE A 81 -0.55 6.28 13.62
C ILE A 81 0.78 5.53 13.79
N ALA A 82 1.33 4.97 12.72
CA ALA A 82 2.59 4.25 12.79
C ALA A 82 3.76 5.17 13.20
N ALA A 83 3.81 6.39 12.68
CA ALA A 83 4.83 7.37 13.05
C ALA A 83 4.72 7.79 14.53
N THR A 84 3.50 7.97 15.03
CA THR A 84 3.26 8.27 16.45
C THR A 84 3.69 7.11 17.34
N LEU A 85 3.31 5.87 17.00
CA LEU A 85 3.71 4.69 17.77
C LEU A 85 5.22 4.50 17.78
N ALA A 86 5.89 4.65 16.65
CA ALA A 86 7.35 4.57 16.55
C ALA A 86 8.03 5.67 17.36
N ALA A 87 7.56 6.91 17.27
CA ALA A 87 8.08 8.02 18.03
C ALA A 87 7.90 7.82 19.55
N LEU A 88 6.76 7.29 19.97
CA LEU A 88 6.50 6.96 21.39
C LEU A 88 7.41 5.86 21.90
N VAL A 89 7.61 4.78 21.14
CA VAL A 89 8.53 3.70 21.52
C VAL A 89 9.95 4.26 21.71
N LEU A 90 10.44 5.05 20.77
CA LEU A 90 11.76 5.68 20.87
C LEU A 90 11.83 6.66 22.04
N PHE A 91 10.75 7.40 22.29
CA PHE A 91 10.68 8.32 23.43
C PHE A 91 10.68 7.58 24.77
N ILE A 92 9.96 6.46 24.90
CA ILE A 92 9.99 5.59 26.10
C ILE A 92 11.40 5.05 26.33
N ILE A 93 12.05 4.55 25.29
CA ILE A 93 13.46 4.09 25.39
C ILE A 93 14.37 5.23 25.85
N TYR A 94 14.24 6.41 25.27
CA TYR A 94 15.01 7.60 25.65
C TYR A 94 14.81 7.96 27.13
N VAL A 95 13.56 8.05 27.59
CA VAL A 95 13.19 8.35 28.98
C VAL A 95 13.73 7.30 29.94
N THR A 96 13.68 6.03 29.56
CA THR A 96 14.20 4.91 30.38
C THR A 96 15.72 4.96 30.52
N ILE A 97 16.44 5.24 29.42
CA ILE A 97 17.92 5.35 29.43
C ILE A 97 18.39 6.52 30.29
N ILE A 98 17.71 7.67 30.21
CA ILE A 98 18.12 8.88 30.93
C ILE A 98 17.58 8.89 32.37
N LYS A 99 16.85 7.84 32.79
CA LYS A 99 16.20 7.74 34.11
C LYS A 99 15.32 8.95 34.43
N PHE A 100 14.58 9.41 33.43
CA PHE A 100 13.74 10.59 33.54
C PHE A 100 12.39 10.19 34.15
N GLU A 101 12.33 10.18 35.49
CA GLU A 101 11.17 9.68 36.26
C GLU A 101 9.90 10.56 36.17
N GLN A 102 9.99 11.72 35.53
CA GLN A 102 8.90 12.71 35.54
C GLN A 102 7.91 12.58 34.38
N VAL A 103 8.13 11.65 33.42
CA VAL A 103 7.20 11.42 32.32
C VAL A 103 6.21 10.33 32.72
N GLY A 104 5.08 10.75 33.24
CA GLY A 104 4.02 9.84 33.65
C GLY A 104 3.30 9.17 32.45
N ARG A 105 2.70 7.99 32.74
CA ARG A 105 1.86 7.25 31.79
C ARG A 105 0.76 8.10 31.12
N TYR A 106 0.28 9.14 31.80
CA TYR A 106 -0.73 10.06 31.27
C TYR A 106 -0.21 10.84 30.04
N ILE A 107 1.01 11.35 30.09
CA ILE A 107 1.62 12.10 28.98
C ILE A 107 1.74 11.21 27.73
N ILE A 108 2.15 9.95 27.91
CA ILE A 108 2.25 8.96 26.83
C ILE A 108 0.85 8.70 26.25
N THR A 109 -0.16 8.54 27.10
CA THR A 109 -1.54 8.28 26.64
C THR A 109 -2.10 9.47 25.87
N GLU A 110 -1.86 10.71 26.34
CA GLU A 110 -2.31 11.92 25.66
C GLU A 110 -1.60 12.14 24.31
N ILE A 111 -0.30 11.90 24.25
CA ILE A 111 0.43 11.95 22.97
C ILE A 111 -0.17 10.92 22.00
N LEU A 112 -0.43 9.69 22.44
CA LEU A 112 -1.03 8.64 21.59
C LEU A 112 -2.43 9.03 21.10
N LEU A 113 -3.22 9.71 21.93
CA LEU A 113 -4.59 10.08 21.62
C LEU A 113 -4.67 11.29 20.68
N TYR A 114 -3.85 12.33 20.92
CA TYR A 114 -3.98 13.61 20.21
C TYR A 114 -3.05 13.79 19.03
N LEU A 115 -1.87 13.14 19.01
CA LEU A 115 -0.90 13.36 17.95
C LEU A 115 -1.35 12.84 16.56
N PRO A 116 -1.90 11.62 16.42
CA PRO A 116 -2.35 11.15 15.11
C PRO A 116 -3.46 12.01 14.50
N PRO A 117 -4.55 12.36 15.21
CA PRO A 117 -5.59 13.22 14.64
C PRO A 117 -5.09 14.63 14.33
N LEU A 118 -4.15 15.18 15.12
CA LEU A 118 -3.55 16.48 14.81
C LEU A 118 -2.70 16.44 13.54
N MET A 119 -1.88 15.39 13.36
CA MET A 119 -1.09 15.20 12.14
C MET A 119 -1.98 15.00 10.90
N ILE A 120 -3.07 14.24 11.03
CA ILE A 120 -4.05 14.04 9.97
C ILE A 120 -4.77 15.35 9.66
N GLY A 121 -5.24 16.06 10.68
CA GLY A 121 -5.95 17.33 10.55
C GLY A 121 -5.10 18.44 9.93
N ALA A 122 -3.85 18.58 10.37
CA ALA A 122 -2.91 19.53 9.79
C ALA A 122 -2.70 19.26 8.28
N ARG A 123 -2.51 18.01 7.89
CA ARG A 123 -2.37 17.66 6.48
C ARG A 123 -3.66 17.86 5.70
N TRP A 124 -4.80 17.50 6.28
CA TRP A 124 -6.10 17.72 5.66
C TRP A 124 -6.34 19.21 5.38
N LEU A 125 -6.08 20.08 6.35
CA LEU A 125 -6.19 21.54 6.21
C LEU A 125 -5.25 22.07 5.11
N PHE A 126 -3.99 21.65 5.11
CA PHE A 126 -3.02 22.06 4.09
C PHE A 126 -3.38 21.51 2.69
N CYS A 127 -3.86 20.26 2.61
CA CYS A 127 -4.21 19.66 1.31
C CYS A 127 -5.56 20.18 0.75
N HIS A 128 -6.54 20.51 1.59
CA HIS A 128 -7.87 20.95 1.14
C HIS A 128 -8.06 22.46 1.19
N GLY A 129 -7.39 23.15 2.10
CA GLY A 129 -7.52 24.61 2.23
C GLY A 129 -6.70 25.42 1.22
N TRP A 130 -5.51 24.93 0.87
CA TRP A 130 -4.55 25.67 0.03
C TRP A 130 -4.27 25.06 -1.34
N LEU A 131 -4.76 23.83 -1.65
CA LEU A 131 -4.36 23.05 -2.81
C LEU A 131 -5.53 22.60 -3.71
N LYS A 132 -6.63 23.31 -3.76
CA LYS A 132 -7.69 23.09 -4.76
C LYS A 132 -7.34 23.68 -6.13
N THR A 133 -6.10 23.69 -6.54
CA THR A 133 -5.74 23.99 -7.91
C THR A 133 -5.79 22.70 -8.72
N GLU A 134 -6.74 22.67 -9.65
CA GLU A 134 -6.84 21.63 -10.66
C GLU A 134 -5.54 21.60 -11.46
N ARG A 135 -4.85 20.44 -11.49
CA ARG A 135 -3.61 20.28 -12.26
C ARG A 135 -3.95 20.17 -13.73
N LYS A 136 -3.39 21.05 -14.52
CA LYS A 136 -3.53 21.04 -15.98
C LYS A 136 -2.44 20.17 -16.60
N LEU A 137 -2.86 19.10 -17.25
CA LEU A 137 -1.98 18.17 -17.92
C LEU A 137 -2.09 18.30 -19.43
N LEU A 138 -0.96 18.24 -20.11
CA LEU A 138 -0.89 18.09 -21.56
C LEU A 138 -0.29 16.71 -21.86
N VAL A 139 -0.92 15.97 -22.78
CA VAL A 139 -0.41 14.66 -23.18
C VAL A 139 0.33 14.80 -24.51
N LEU A 140 1.63 14.46 -24.51
CA LEU A 140 2.42 14.31 -25.72
C LEU A 140 2.37 12.83 -26.12
N GLY A 141 1.42 12.48 -26.97
CA GLY A 141 1.15 11.10 -27.35
C GLY A 141 -0.17 10.95 -28.10
N SER A 142 -0.70 9.73 -28.10
CA SER A 142 -1.94 9.38 -28.81
C SER A 142 -3.21 9.81 -28.05
N ASP A 143 -4.34 9.85 -28.76
CA ASP A 143 -5.66 10.02 -28.13
C ASP A 143 -5.99 8.91 -27.13
N GLY A 144 -5.47 7.69 -27.34
CA GLY A 144 -5.61 6.59 -26.40
C GLY A 144 -4.94 6.89 -25.06
N ASP A 145 -3.75 7.50 -25.07
CA ASP A 145 -3.03 7.93 -23.86
C ASP A 145 -3.82 8.97 -23.08
N ARG A 146 -4.38 9.93 -23.80
CA ARG A 146 -5.24 10.96 -23.20
C ARG A 146 -6.45 10.34 -22.52
N GLN A 147 -7.16 9.43 -23.21
CA GLN A 147 -8.35 8.77 -22.67
C GLN A 147 -8.00 7.90 -21.46
N GLU A 148 -6.89 7.19 -21.48
CA GLU A 148 -6.43 6.39 -20.35
C GLU A 148 -6.18 7.24 -19.10
N ILE A 149 -5.43 8.35 -19.25
CA ILE A 149 -5.12 9.25 -18.15
C ILE A 149 -6.40 9.89 -17.61
N GLN A 150 -7.30 10.34 -18.50
CA GLN A 150 -8.55 10.98 -18.11
C GLN A 150 -9.50 10.01 -17.40
N ALA A 151 -9.66 8.79 -17.90
CA ALA A 151 -10.45 7.74 -17.25
C ALA A 151 -9.87 7.35 -15.87
N ALA A 152 -8.55 7.22 -15.79
CA ALA A 152 -7.88 6.91 -14.54
C ALA A 152 -8.01 8.06 -13.51
N ALA A 153 -7.87 9.31 -13.95
CA ALA A 153 -8.04 10.49 -13.08
C ALA A 153 -9.47 10.60 -12.55
N SER A 154 -10.46 10.40 -13.42
CA SER A 154 -11.88 10.42 -13.04
C SER A 154 -12.22 9.31 -12.06
N SER A 155 -11.74 8.08 -12.29
CA SER A 155 -11.98 6.96 -11.38
C SER A 155 -11.33 7.15 -10.00
N ALA A 156 -10.19 7.83 -9.95
CA ALA A 156 -9.47 8.15 -8.71
C ALA A 156 -9.91 9.49 -8.07
N GLN A 157 -10.88 10.19 -8.66
CA GLN A 157 -11.36 11.50 -8.21
C GLN A 157 -10.23 12.52 -7.98
N LEU A 158 -9.20 12.47 -8.83
CA LEU A 158 -8.09 13.41 -8.73
C LEU A 158 -8.47 14.74 -9.38
N PRO A 159 -8.08 15.89 -8.82
CA PRO A 159 -8.27 17.20 -9.41
C PRO A 159 -7.27 17.43 -10.57
N ILE A 160 -7.46 16.69 -11.65
CA ILE A 160 -6.63 16.68 -12.84
C ILE A 160 -7.50 17.00 -14.04
N SER A 161 -7.08 17.98 -14.84
CA SER A 161 -7.68 18.36 -16.09
C SER A 161 -6.70 18.09 -17.22
N VAL A 162 -7.07 17.23 -18.15
CA VAL A 162 -6.29 17.00 -19.37
C VAL A 162 -6.72 18.04 -20.41
N VAL A 163 -5.89 19.04 -20.61
CA VAL A 163 -6.20 20.23 -21.43
C VAL A 163 -6.18 19.89 -22.91
N GLY A 164 -5.32 18.96 -23.32
CA GLY A 164 -5.20 18.52 -24.70
C GLY A 164 -4.20 17.40 -24.89
N ASN A 165 -4.05 16.97 -26.12
CA ASN A 165 -2.97 16.10 -26.56
C ASN A 165 -2.39 16.60 -27.86
N THR A 166 -1.13 16.28 -28.10
CA THR A 166 -0.43 16.53 -29.37
C THR A 166 0.62 15.45 -29.58
N ALA A 167 0.89 15.13 -30.83
CA ALA A 167 2.02 14.26 -31.19
C ALA A 167 3.31 15.05 -31.47
N ASP A 168 3.20 16.39 -31.61
CA ASP A 168 4.30 17.28 -31.93
C ASP A 168 4.82 17.99 -30.67
N ALA A 169 6.11 17.82 -30.40
CA ALA A 169 6.76 18.40 -29.23
C ALA A 169 6.86 19.94 -29.29
N GLN A 170 6.97 20.52 -30.48
CA GLN A 170 7.00 21.99 -30.64
C GLN A 170 5.62 22.60 -30.35
N GLN A 171 4.54 21.95 -30.83
CA GLN A 171 3.18 22.34 -30.47
C GLN A 171 2.94 22.17 -28.95
N ALA A 172 3.49 21.14 -28.34
CA ALA A 172 3.38 20.94 -26.89
C ALA A 172 3.94 22.14 -26.11
N LEU A 173 5.07 22.70 -26.52
CA LEU A 173 5.68 23.87 -25.89
C LEU A 173 4.77 25.11 -26.03
N ALA A 174 4.23 25.36 -27.23
CA ALA A 174 3.33 26.46 -27.47
C ALA A 174 2.04 26.36 -26.66
N LEU A 175 1.41 25.16 -26.62
CA LEU A 175 0.20 24.91 -25.85
C LEU A 175 0.47 25.00 -24.33
N ALA A 176 1.62 24.48 -23.86
CA ALA A 176 1.99 24.52 -22.45
C ALA A 176 2.09 25.97 -21.94
N ARG A 177 2.67 26.90 -22.76
CA ARG A 177 2.76 28.31 -22.42
C ARG A 177 1.40 29.01 -22.50
N ALA A 178 0.60 28.74 -23.56
CA ALA A 178 -0.69 29.39 -23.76
C ALA A 178 -1.72 29.03 -22.71
N GLN A 179 -1.74 27.78 -22.23
CA GLN A 179 -2.75 27.25 -21.32
C GLN A 179 -2.24 27.08 -19.86
N GLN A 180 -1.03 27.54 -19.59
CA GLN A 180 -0.39 27.41 -18.26
C GLN A 180 -0.45 25.99 -17.73
N VAL A 181 0.10 25.05 -18.52
CA VAL A 181 0.14 23.63 -18.18
C VAL A 181 1.14 23.39 -17.06
N ASP A 182 0.75 22.61 -16.05
CA ASP A 182 1.61 22.27 -14.92
C ASP A 182 2.58 21.12 -15.25
N GLU A 183 2.12 20.17 -16.09
CA GLU A 183 2.89 18.96 -16.40
C GLU A 183 2.58 18.44 -17.81
N ILE A 184 3.64 18.10 -18.54
CA ILE A 184 3.56 17.39 -19.82
C ILE A 184 3.83 15.91 -19.55
N ILE A 185 2.91 15.05 -20.02
CA ILE A 185 3.03 13.60 -19.94
C ILE A 185 3.35 13.09 -21.33
N TYR A 186 4.53 12.48 -21.51
CA TYR A 186 4.86 11.86 -22.77
C TYR A 186 4.57 10.35 -22.77
N GLY A 187 3.86 9.88 -23.80
CA GLY A 187 3.32 8.52 -23.92
C GLY A 187 4.04 7.65 -24.95
N MET A 188 5.31 7.93 -25.26
CA MET A 188 6.04 7.18 -26.29
C MET A 188 6.53 5.83 -25.75
N VAL A 189 6.28 4.75 -26.51
CA VAL A 189 6.75 3.40 -26.20
C VAL A 189 8.25 3.27 -26.55
N GLU A 190 8.72 4.05 -27.52
CA GLU A 190 10.12 4.12 -27.93
C GLU A 190 10.80 5.37 -27.33
N ALA A 191 12.12 5.31 -27.24
CA ALA A 191 12.89 6.46 -26.78
C ALA A 191 12.63 7.67 -27.67
N PRO A 192 12.32 8.87 -27.11
CA PRO A 192 12.07 10.08 -27.89
C PRO A 192 13.27 10.40 -28.81
N SER A 193 13.00 10.89 -30.01
CA SER A 193 14.07 11.38 -30.87
C SER A 193 14.84 12.55 -30.21
N ALA A 194 16.06 12.80 -30.64
CA ALA A 194 16.87 13.90 -30.10
C ALA A 194 16.12 15.24 -30.16
N GLN A 195 15.39 15.50 -31.24
CA GLN A 195 14.63 16.74 -31.43
C GLN A 195 13.44 16.85 -30.43
N VAL A 196 12.72 15.75 -30.17
CA VAL A 196 11.65 15.72 -29.16
C VAL A 196 12.24 15.93 -27.76
N MET A 197 13.39 15.32 -27.48
CA MET A 197 14.07 15.49 -26.20
C MET A 197 14.52 16.93 -25.96
N GLU A 198 15.04 17.61 -26.97
CA GLU A 198 15.42 19.02 -26.90
C GLU A 198 14.22 19.92 -26.59
N SER A 199 13.10 19.73 -27.31
CA SER A 199 11.85 20.46 -27.04
C SER A 199 11.30 20.21 -25.63
N LEU A 200 11.41 18.97 -25.11
CA LEU A 200 11.02 18.65 -23.75
C LEU A 200 11.94 19.33 -22.72
N MET A 201 13.26 19.41 -23.00
CA MET A 201 14.21 20.14 -22.13
C MET A 201 13.89 21.64 -22.09
N GLU A 202 13.49 22.26 -23.21
CA GLU A 202 13.02 23.66 -23.23
C GLU A 202 11.76 23.87 -22.38
N CYS A 203 10.79 22.91 -22.44
CA CYS A 203 9.62 22.95 -21.58
C CYS A 203 10.01 22.89 -20.09
N GLN A 204 10.98 22.03 -19.74
CA GLN A 204 11.46 21.88 -18.38
C GLN A 204 12.17 23.15 -17.89
N GLN A 205 12.97 23.80 -18.73
CA GLN A 205 13.61 25.08 -18.44
C GLN A 205 12.59 26.21 -18.24
N ALA A 206 11.46 26.16 -18.97
CA ALA A 206 10.32 27.05 -18.78
C ALA A 206 9.51 26.77 -17.50
N GLY A 207 9.90 25.76 -16.69
CA GLY A 207 9.27 25.43 -15.42
C GLY A 207 8.13 24.42 -15.49
N VAL A 208 7.85 23.85 -16.67
CA VAL A 208 6.83 22.79 -16.84
C VAL A 208 7.41 21.46 -16.40
N GLN A 209 6.69 20.70 -15.57
CA GLN A 209 7.12 19.36 -15.17
C GLN A 209 6.94 18.39 -16.36
N ILE A 210 7.90 17.47 -16.53
CA ILE A 210 7.84 16.44 -17.57
C ILE A 210 7.87 15.08 -16.90
N SER A 211 6.96 14.20 -17.30
CA SER A 211 6.85 12.84 -16.79
C SER A 211 6.57 11.86 -17.91
N ASP A 212 7.21 10.70 -17.86
CA ASP A 212 6.80 9.53 -18.63
C ASP A 212 5.42 9.05 -18.16
N ILE A 213 4.59 8.57 -19.09
CA ILE A 213 3.24 8.11 -18.78
C ILE A 213 3.24 6.94 -17.78
N SER A 214 4.22 6.04 -17.86
CA SER A 214 4.33 4.91 -16.93
C SER A 214 4.67 5.39 -15.53
N LEU A 215 5.60 6.36 -15.43
CA LEU A 215 5.97 6.99 -14.16
C LEU A 215 4.82 7.82 -13.59
N PHE A 216 4.07 8.51 -14.46
CA PHE A 216 2.87 9.25 -14.05
C PHE A 216 1.79 8.32 -13.48
N ILE A 217 1.52 7.19 -14.16
CA ILE A 217 0.57 6.16 -13.70
C ILE A 217 1.04 5.55 -12.39
N GLU A 218 2.33 5.20 -12.28
CA GLU A 218 2.91 4.64 -11.05
C GLU A 218 2.73 5.59 -9.86
N ASN A 219 3.05 6.88 -10.03
CA ASN A 219 3.03 7.86 -8.95
C ASN A 219 1.62 8.35 -8.57
N ASN A 220 0.66 8.27 -9.50
CA ASN A 220 -0.68 8.81 -9.27
C ASN A 220 -1.74 7.73 -9.03
N PHE A 221 -1.58 6.54 -9.61
CA PHE A 221 -2.56 5.45 -9.52
C PHE A 221 -2.01 4.18 -8.86
N PHE A 222 -0.73 4.17 -8.46
CA PHE A 222 -0.11 3.10 -7.67
C PHE A 222 -0.18 1.73 -8.34
N ARG A 223 -0.02 1.74 -9.66
CA ARG A 223 0.02 0.58 -10.55
C ARG A 223 1.07 0.80 -11.64
N ILE A 224 1.61 -0.26 -12.19
CA ILE A 224 2.62 -0.21 -13.26
C ILE A 224 1.99 -0.78 -14.53
N PRO A 225 1.84 0.00 -15.60
CA PRO A 225 1.26 -0.46 -16.85
C PRO A 225 2.21 -1.45 -17.53
N HIS A 226 1.88 -2.75 -17.49
CA HIS A 226 2.70 -3.84 -17.97
C HIS A 226 2.87 -3.87 -19.50
N ASP A 227 1.97 -3.24 -20.22
CA ASP A 227 1.94 -3.10 -21.69
C ASP A 227 2.85 -1.98 -22.21
N ARG A 228 3.25 -1.05 -21.32
CA ARG A 228 4.11 0.10 -21.65
C ARG A 228 5.55 -0.04 -21.18
N ILE A 229 5.84 -1.08 -20.41
CA ILE A 229 7.17 -1.33 -19.87
C ILE A 229 7.81 -2.51 -20.57
N GLY A 230 9.02 -2.32 -21.11
CA GLY A 230 9.84 -3.39 -21.68
C GLY A 230 10.67 -4.12 -20.61
N SER A 231 11.34 -5.19 -21.02
CA SER A 231 12.25 -5.95 -20.15
C SER A 231 13.38 -5.07 -19.57
N GLN A 232 13.84 -4.07 -20.31
CA GLN A 232 14.85 -3.10 -19.86
C GLN A 232 14.35 -2.27 -18.69
N TRP A 233 13.10 -1.83 -18.71
CA TRP A 233 12.51 -1.10 -17.59
C TRP A 233 12.59 -1.90 -16.29
N PHE A 234 12.32 -3.20 -16.37
CA PHE A 234 12.34 -4.09 -15.22
C PHE A 234 13.74 -4.24 -14.62
N LEU A 235 14.79 -4.25 -15.47
CA LEU A 235 16.18 -4.27 -15.03
C LEU A 235 16.59 -2.94 -14.38
N LEU A 236 16.11 -1.82 -14.91
CA LEU A 236 16.45 -0.47 -14.43
C LEU A 236 15.55 0.02 -13.29
N ALA A 237 14.42 -0.66 -13.05
CA ALA A 237 13.42 -0.24 -12.06
C ALA A 237 13.88 -0.32 -10.59
N GLY A 238 15.14 -0.69 -10.34
CA GLY A 238 15.72 -0.70 -9.00
C GLY A 238 14.98 -1.63 -8.05
N ILE A 239 14.74 -2.91 -8.45
CA ILE A 239 14.16 -3.93 -7.57
C ILE A 239 15.21 -4.39 -6.55
N GLU A 240 16.00 -3.44 -6.06
CA GLU A 240 17.04 -3.65 -5.05
C GLU A 240 16.49 -4.25 -3.77
N HIS A 241 15.20 -4.05 -3.50
CA HIS A 241 14.52 -4.59 -2.33
C HIS A 241 14.49 -6.13 -2.29
N LEU A 242 14.66 -6.82 -3.43
CA LEU A 242 14.76 -8.28 -3.44
C LEU A 242 15.98 -8.81 -2.68
N HIS A 243 16.99 -7.98 -2.47
CA HIS A 243 18.23 -8.30 -1.75
C HIS A 243 18.36 -7.57 -0.41
N SER A 244 17.35 -6.78 -0.02
CA SER A 244 17.38 -6.00 1.23
C SER A 244 17.15 -6.89 2.47
N GLY A 245 17.71 -6.48 3.60
CA GLY A 245 17.47 -7.12 4.90
C GLY A 245 15.99 -7.15 5.31
N TYR A 246 15.12 -6.41 4.61
CA TYR A 246 13.68 -6.41 4.88
C TYR A 246 13.05 -7.80 4.70
N HIS A 247 13.53 -8.64 3.79
CA HIS A 247 13.01 -10.01 3.64
C HIS A 247 13.16 -10.86 4.91
N VAL A 248 14.25 -10.66 5.65
CA VAL A 248 14.48 -11.36 6.92
C VAL A 248 13.48 -10.87 7.96
N VAL A 249 13.33 -9.56 8.11
CA VAL A 249 12.37 -8.95 9.04
C VAL A 249 10.94 -9.37 8.69
N LYS A 250 10.57 -9.30 7.41
CA LYS A 250 9.26 -9.76 6.92
C LYS A 250 9.03 -11.24 7.26
N ARG A 251 10.04 -12.09 7.10
CA ARG A 251 9.94 -13.51 7.43
C ARG A 251 9.72 -13.74 8.92
N LEU A 252 10.43 -13.01 9.79
CA LEU A 252 10.24 -13.09 11.24
C LEU A 252 8.81 -12.67 11.64
N ILE A 253 8.30 -11.59 11.04
CA ILE A 253 6.93 -11.13 11.25
C ILE A 253 5.92 -12.18 10.75
N ASP A 254 6.11 -12.74 9.55
CA ASP A 254 5.26 -13.79 8.98
C ASP A 254 5.18 -15.01 9.93
N VAL A 255 6.31 -15.48 10.43
CA VAL A 255 6.36 -16.62 11.35
C VAL A 255 5.69 -16.28 12.69
N GLY A 256 6.04 -15.13 13.28
CA GLY A 256 5.50 -14.71 14.57
C GLY A 256 3.97 -14.57 14.53
N ILE A 257 3.43 -13.84 13.54
CA ILE A 257 1.98 -13.68 13.41
C ILE A 257 1.30 -15.03 13.13
N SER A 258 1.88 -15.89 12.28
CA SER A 258 1.29 -17.21 11.99
C SER A 258 1.23 -18.12 13.20
N LEU A 259 2.27 -18.14 14.03
CA LEU A 259 2.28 -18.92 15.28
C LEU A 259 1.20 -18.44 16.24
N VAL A 260 1.12 -17.14 16.48
CA VAL A 260 0.10 -16.54 17.34
C VAL A 260 -1.30 -16.81 16.79
N ALA A 261 -1.51 -16.62 15.47
CA ALA A 261 -2.81 -16.84 14.84
C ALA A 261 -3.22 -18.33 14.93
N LEU A 262 -2.33 -19.27 14.64
CA LEU A 262 -2.62 -20.70 14.77
C LEU A 262 -2.93 -21.10 16.21
N PHE A 263 -2.18 -20.57 17.17
CA PHE A 263 -2.43 -20.85 18.60
C PHE A 263 -3.83 -20.33 19.02
N LEU A 264 -4.14 -19.07 18.73
CA LEU A 264 -5.41 -18.46 19.11
C LEU A 264 -6.62 -19.04 18.35
N LEU A 265 -6.44 -19.35 17.05
CA LEU A 265 -7.52 -19.87 16.21
C LEU A 265 -7.64 -21.40 16.24
N SER A 266 -6.72 -22.12 16.86
CA SER A 266 -6.76 -23.59 16.89
C SER A 266 -8.07 -24.18 17.42
N PRO A 267 -8.70 -23.69 18.51
CA PRO A 267 -9.99 -24.22 18.96
C PRO A 267 -11.10 -23.90 17.95
N VAL A 268 -11.09 -22.72 17.35
CA VAL A 268 -12.06 -22.33 16.31
C VAL A 268 -11.88 -23.21 15.06
N MET A 269 -10.64 -23.45 14.65
CA MET A 269 -10.32 -24.33 13.52
C MET A 269 -10.78 -25.78 13.76
N ALA A 270 -10.66 -26.28 14.98
CA ALA A 270 -11.14 -27.61 15.35
C ALA A 270 -12.67 -27.70 15.23
N VAL A 271 -13.38 -26.70 15.73
CA VAL A 271 -14.86 -26.60 15.59
C VAL A 271 -15.27 -26.52 14.11
N ILE A 272 -14.61 -25.66 13.31
CA ILE A 272 -14.88 -25.56 11.87
C ILE A 272 -14.64 -26.91 11.18
N ALA A 273 -13.56 -27.61 11.48
CA ALA A 273 -13.25 -28.93 10.91
C ALA A 273 -14.35 -29.95 11.22
N ALA A 274 -14.86 -29.97 12.46
CA ALA A 274 -15.95 -30.84 12.86
C ALA A 274 -17.24 -30.50 12.10
N LEU A 275 -17.61 -29.22 12.04
CA LEU A 275 -18.81 -28.75 11.35
C LEU A 275 -18.76 -29.08 9.83
N VAL A 276 -17.61 -28.88 9.17
CA VAL A 276 -17.45 -29.23 7.75
C VAL A 276 -17.63 -30.74 7.51
N LYS A 277 -17.15 -31.59 8.42
CA LYS A 277 -17.36 -33.04 8.33
C LYS A 277 -18.80 -33.46 8.58
N LEU A 278 -19.52 -32.76 9.48
CA LEU A 278 -20.93 -33.01 9.78
C LEU A 278 -21.84 -32.57 8.62
N GLU A 279 -21.53 -31.45 7.96
CA GLU A 279 -22.37 -30.91 6.87
C GLU A 279 -22.29 -31.79 5.60
N SER A 280 -21.13 -32.36 5.30
CA SER A 280 -20.94 -33.14 4.07
C SER A 280 -19.84 -34.19 4.21
N ARG A 281 -20.03 -35.35 3.54
CA ARG A 281 -19.05 -36.45 3.52
C ARG A 281 -17.72 -36.00 2.89
N GLY A 282 -16.59 -36.40 3.49
CA GLY A 282 -15.25 -36.17 2.96
C GLY A 282 -14.31 -35.43 3.94
N PRO A 283 -13.09 -35.06 3.53
CA PRO A 283 -12.11 -34.42 4.40
C PRO A 283 -12.52 -32.98 4.77
N ALA A 284 -12.15 -32.53 5.97
CA ALA A 284 -12.41 -31.15 6.41
C ALA A 284 -11.55 -30.13 5.65
N PHE A 285 -10.35 -30.54 5.30
CA PHE A 285 -9.41 -29.70 4.57
C PHE A 285 -9.42 -30.03 3.08
N TYR A 286 -9.25 -29.00 2.29
CA TYR A 286 -9.07 -29.05 0.85
C TYR A 286 -7.70 -28.50 0.51
N SER A 287 -6.99 -29.16 -0.41
CA SER A 287 -5.70 -28.68 -0.90
C SER A 287 -5.71 -28.56 -2.42
N GLN A 288 -4.99 -27.57 -2.95
CA GLN A 288 -4.89 -27.32 -4.37
C GLN A 288 -3.48 -26.86 -4.75
N ASN A 289 -3.00 -27.26 -5.92
CA ASN A 289 -1.72 -26.79 -6.42
C ASN A 289 -1.81 -25.32 -6.84
N ARG A 290 -0.82 -24.53 -6.43
CA ARG A 290 -0.66 -23.12 -6.75
C ARG A 290 0.77 -22.81 -7.13
N VAL A 291 0.97 -21.76 -7.95
CA VAL A 291 2.29 -21.28 -8.32
C VAL A 291 2.79 -20.30 -7.26
N GLY A 292 3.98 -20.53 -6.74
CA GLY A 292 4.65 -19.74 -5.74
C GLY A 292 5.88 -19.02 -6.27
N LYS A 293 6.78 -18.64 -5.34
CA LYS A 293 8.02 -17.92 -5.66
C LYS A 293 8.85 -18.70 -6.68
N ASN A 294 9.38 -17.96 -7.68
CA ASN A 294 10.19 -18.50 -8.79
C ASN A 294 9.49 -19.59 -9.61
N GLY A 295 8.15 -19.57 -9.64
CA GLY A 295 7.38 -20.57 -10.40
C GLY A 295 7.25 -21.93 -9.73
N LYS A 296 7.76 -22.13 -8.52
CA LYS A 296 7.65 -23.40 -7.78
C LYS A 296 6.21 -23.67 -7.38
N VAL A 297 5.71 -24.86 -7.74
CA VAL A 297 4.36 -25.28 -7.37
C VAL A 297 4.35 -25.75 -5.91
N PHE A 298 3.34 -25.32 -5.15
CA PHE A 298 3.10 -25.73 -3.77
C PHE A 298 1.62 -26.05 -3.55
N ARG A 299 1.29 -26.73 -2.46
CA ARG A 299 -0.09 -27.03 -2.06
C ARG A 299 -0.60 -25.97 -1.10
N ILE A 300 -1.63 -25.21 -1.51
CA ILE A 300 -2.35 -24.30 -0.62
C ILE A 300 -3.40 -25.08 0.16
N TRP A 301 -3.53 -24.79 1.46
CA TRP A 301 -4.51 -25.42 2.34
C TRP A 301 -5.68 -24.49 2.65
N LYS A 302 -6.90 -25.06 2.63
CA LYS A 302 -8.14 -24.34 2.99
C LYS A 302 -9.10 -25.27 3.71
N PHE A 303 -10.07 -24.73 4.44
CA PHE A 303 -11.23 -25.52 4.79
C PHE A 303 -12.09 -25.80 3.54
N ARG A 304 -12.65 -26.97 3.46
CA ARG A 304 -13.56 -27.32 2.39
C ARG A 304 -14.85 -26.49 2.53
N SER A 305 -15.09 -25.64 1.56
CA SER A 305 -16.27 -24.76 1.47
C SER A 305 -17.20 -25.11 0.31
N MET A 306 -16.86 -26.15 -0.47
CA MET A 306 -17.63 -26.66 -1.59
C MET A 306 -17.90 -28.15 -1.43
N ARG A 307 -18.87 -28.68 -2.18
CA ARG A 307 -19.12 -30.13 -2.27
C ARG A 307 -17.90 -30.87 -2.76
N ALA A 308 -17.79 -32.16 -2.40
CA ALA A 308 -16.63 -32.97 -2.77
C ALA A 308 -16.44 -33.16 -4.30
N ASP A 309 -17.54 -33.12 -5.04
CA ASP A 309 -17.63 -33.24 -6.49
C ASP A 309 -17.52 -31.90 -7.25
N ALA A 310 -17.27 -30.81 -6.55
CA ALA A 310 -17.30 -29.45 -7.12
C ALA A 310 -16.37 -29.23 -8.33
N GLU A 311 -15.32 -30.01 -8.47
CA GLU A 311 -14.34 -29.94 -9.56
C GLU A 311 -14.35 -31.20 -10.47
N ALA A 312 -15.37 -32.03 -10.42
CA ALA A 312 -15.48 -33.24 -11.27
C ALA A 312 -15.44 -32.93 -12.78
N ALA A 313 -15.91 -31.75 -13.18
CA ALA A 313 -15.86 -31.25 -14.57
C ALA A 313 -14.58 -30.45 -14.89
N GLY A 314 -13.57 -30.51 -14.03
CA GLY A 314 -12.30 -29.77 -14.18
C GLY A 314 -12.26 -28.42 -13.48
N PRO A 315 -11.14 -27.69 -13.66
CA PRO A 315 -10.90 -26.40 -13.01
C PRO A 315 -11.87 -25.33 -13.48
N GLN A 316 -12.64 -24.75 -12.56
CA GLN A 316 -13.56 -23.65 -12.85
C GLN A 316 -13.36 -22.50 -11.87
N TRP A 317 -13.52 -21.26 -12.36
CA TRP A 317 -13.59 -20.11 -11.48
C TRP A 317 -14.84 -20.09 -10.63
N ALA A 318 -14.72 -19.66 -9.39
CA ALA A 318 -15.89 -19.46 -8.54
C ALA A 318 -16.74 -18.29 -9.05
N GLN A 319 -18.04 -18.49 -9.14
CA GLN A 319 -19.01 -17.48 -9.57
C GLN A 319 -19.81 -16.92 -8.36
N ARG A 320 -20.45 -15.77 -8.54
CA ARG A 320 -21.39 -15.27 -7.53
C ARG A 320 -22.59 -16.22 -7.49
N GLY A 321 -22.99 -16.68 -6.28
CA GLY A 321 -24.07 -17.62 -6.11
C GLY A 321 -23.76 -19.05 -6.57
N ASP A 322 -22.50 -19.44 -6.61
CA ASP A 322 -22.03 -20.75 -7.04
C ASP A 322 -22.71 -21.88 -6.26
N ARG A 323 -23.52 -22.68 -6.94
CA ARG A 323 -24.30 -23.80 -6.34
C ARG A 323 -23.45 -24.92 -5.74
N ARG A 324 -22.14 -24.94 -6.03
CA ARG A 324 -21.19 -25.89 -5.46
C ARG A 324 -20.82 -25.56 -4.03
N VAL A 325 -21.08 -24.33 -3.55
CA VAL A 325 -20.76 -23.85 -2.20
C VAL A 325 -21.76 -24.41 -1.20
N THR A 326 -21.28 -24.99 -0.10
CA THR A 326 -22.13 -25.47 1.00
C THR A 326 -22.68 -24.31 1.84
N ARG A 327 -23.70 -24.53 2.68
CA ARG A 327 -24.26 -23.47 3.54
C ARG A 327 -23.21 -22.93 4.51
N LEU A 328 -22.50 -23.82 5.21
CA LEU A 328 -21.38 -23.45 6.08
C LEU A 328 -20.24 -22.82 5.26
N GLY A 329 -19.95 -23.40 4.09
CA GLY A 329 -18.93 -22.87 3.18
C GLY A 329 -19.21 -21.41 2.76
N ALA A 330 -20.45 -21.00 2.59
CA ALA A 330 -20.82 -19.61 2.31
C ALA A 330 -20.46 -18.67 3.48
N ILE A 331 -20.69 -19.11 4.73
CA ILE A 331 -20.31 -18.36 5.93
C ILE A 331 -18.77 -18.26 6.03
N LEU A 332 -18.07 -19.39 5.87
CA LEU A 332 -16.61 -19.44 5.94
C LEU A 332 -15.96 -18.52 4.90
N ARG A 333 -16.45 -18.50 3.68
CA ARG A 333 -15.98 -17.61 2.61
C ARG A 333 -16.25 -16.14 2.90
N LYS A 334 -17.44 -15.82 3.43
CA LYS A 334 -17.80 -14.44 3.80
C LYS A 334 -16.92 -13.91 4.92
N THR A 335 -16.56 -14.75 5.88
CA THR A 335 -15.70 -14.40 7.03
C THR A 335 -14.22 -14.64 6.77
N ARG A 336 -13.83 -15.18 5.60
CA ARG A 336 -12.45 -15.60 5.25
C ARG A 336 -11.87 -16.67 6.18
N LEU A 337 -12.69 -17.32 7.00
CA LEU A 337 -12.23 -18.40 7.89
C LEU A 337 -11.83 -19.66 7.12
N ASP A 338 -12.33 -19.83 5.89
CA ASP A 338 -11.90 -20.92 5.00
C ASP A 338 -10.41 -20.85 4.65
N GLU A 339 -9.79 -19.69 4.71
CA GLU A 339 -8.38 -19.46 4.38
C GLU A 339 -7.43 -19.59 5.59
N THR A 340 -7.93 -19.78 6.83
CA THR A 340 -7.09 -19.88 8.03
C THR A 340 -6.07 -21.01 8.00
N PRO A 341 -6.29 -22.19 7.35
CA PRO A 341 -5.25 -23.21 7.22
C PRO A 341 -4.01 -22.77 6.44
N GLN A 342 -4.09 -21.66 5.67
CA GLN A 342 -2.94 -21.10 4.94
C GLN A 342 -1.86 -20.54 5.88
N PHE A 343 -2.14 -20.33 7.17
CA PHE A 343 -1.09 -20.00 8.14
C PHE A 343 0.00 -21.09 8.21
N TRP A 344 -0.34 -22.35 7.93
CA TRP A 344 0.65 -23.42 7.76
C TRP A 344 1.54 -23.18 6.54
N ASN A 345 0.95 -22.70 5.43
CA ASN A 345 1.73 -22.35 4.23
C ASN A 345 2.65 -21.14 4.46
N ILE A 346 2.29 -20.26 5.38
CA ILE A 346 3.17 -19.16 5.77
C ILE A 346 4.30 -19.67 6.67
N LEU A 347 4.01 -20.60 7.60
CA LEU A 347 5.02 -21.19 8.46
C LEU A 347 6.04 -22.06 7.71
N ASP A 348 5.60 -22.87 6.74
CA ASP A 348 6.49 -23.68 5.90
C ASP A 348 7.32 -22.84 4.93
N GLY A 349 6.90 -21.58 4.73
CA GLY A 349 7.60 -20.61 3.87
C GLY A 349 7.22 -20.64 2.41
N SER A 350 6.20 -21.40 2.01
CA SER A 350 5.65 -21.39 0.64
C SER A 350 4.84 -20.11 0.37
N MET A 351 4.32 -19.46 1.43
CA MET A 351 3.57 -18.20 1.38
C MET A 351 4.13 -17.14 2.35
N SER A 352 3.63 -15.93 2.23
CA SER A 352 3.76 -14.79 3.14
C SER A 352 2.37 -14.26 3.49
N PHE A 353 2.23 -13.43 4.53
CA PHE A 353 0.97 -12.70 4.72
C PHE A 353 0.66 -11.80 3.55
N ILE A 354 1.67 -11.11 3.03
CA ILE A 354 1.51 -10.09 2.00
C ILE A 354 2.33 -10.44 0.76
N GLY A 355 1.64 -10.48 -0.38
CA GLY A 355 2.21 -10.77 -1.68
C GLY A 355 1.12 -10.92 -2.76
N PRO A 356 1.50 -11.19 -4.00
CA PRO A 356 0.57 -11.53 -5.07
C PRO A 356 -0.27 -12.75 -4.72
N ARG A 357 -1.58 -12.75 -5.04
CA ARG A 357 -2.42 -13.92 -4.79
C ARG A 357 -1.97 -15.10 -5.66
N PRO A 358 -1.74 -16.30 -5.07
CA PRO A 358 -1.25 -17.45 -5.85
C PRO A 358 -2.33 -17.97 -6.80
N GLU A 359 -1.97 -18.15 -8.06
CA GLU A 359 -2.87 -18.68 -9.12
C GLU A 359 -2.60 -20.16 -9.40
N ARG A 360 -3.56 -20.82 -10.03
CA ARG A 360 -3.45 -22.23 -10.45
C ARG A 360 -2.45 -22.38 -11.60
N PRO A 361 -1.66 -23.48 -11.64
CA PRO A 361 -0.68 -23.70 -12.72
C PRO A 361 -1.30 -23.66 -14.13
N GLU A 362 -2.54 -24.14 -14.27
CA GLU A 362 -3.26 -24.16 -15.53
C GLU A 362 -3.53 -22.74 -16.04
N TYR A 363 -3.93 -21.84 -15.15
CA TYR A 363 -4.20 -20.44 -15.50
C TYR A 363 -2.91 -19.65 -15.72
N VAL A 364 -1.88 -19.91 -14.90
CA VAL A 364 -0.58 -19.23 -15.03
C VAL A 364 0.02 -19.49 -16.41
N ARG A 365 -0.05 -20.73 -16.94
CA ARG A 365 0.45 -21.04 -18.30
C ARG A 365 -0.26 -20.20 -19.36
N VAL A 366 -1.57 -20.05 -19.27
CA VAL A 366 -2.35 -19.24 -20.22
C VAL A 366 -1.99 -17.76 -20.10
N PHE A 367 -1.87 -17.26 -18.84
CA PHE A 367 -1.57 -15.86 -18.61
C PHE A 367 -0.14 -15.50 -19.01
N GLU A 368 0.84 -16.36 -18.75
CA GLU A 368 2.24 -16.14 -19.17
C GLU A 368 2.38 -16.10 -20.69
N ALA A 369 1.54 -16.84 -21.44
CA ALA A 369 1.56 -16.83 -22.90
C ALA A 369 0.91 -15.57 -23.50
N GLN A 370 0.00 -14.90 -22.79
CA GLN A 370 -0.83 -13.82 -23.35
C GLN A 370 -0.60 -12.46 -22.70
N ILE A 371 -0.02 -12.43 -21.49
CA ILE A 371 0.22 -11.17 -20.76
C ILE A 371 1.73 -10.97 -20.61
N PRO A 372 2.29 -9.91 -21.21
CA PRO A 372 3.70 -9.57 -21.04
C PRO A 372 4.05 -9.42 -19.55
N LEU A 373 5.23 -9.88 -19.18
CA LEU A 373 5.76 -9.77 -17.81
C LEU A 373 4.95 -10.50 -16.72
N TYR A 374 3.95 -11.34 -17.05
CA TYR A 374 3.11 -12.01 -16.05
C TYR A 374 3.94 -12.85 -15.07
N ARG A 375 5.01 -13.51 -15.54
CA ARG A 375 5.92 -14.31 -14.74
C ARG A 375 6.60 -13.52 -13.62
N GLN A 376 6.76 -12.21 -13.78
CA GLN A 376 7.48 -11.36 -12.82
C GLN A 376 6.75 -11.26 -11.47
N ARG A 377 5.45 -11.49 -11.41
CA ARG A 377 4.71 -11.56 -10.15
C ARG A 377 5.19 -12.67 -9.21
N ASN A 378 5.86 -13.67 -9.75
CA ASN A 378 6.39 -14.83 -9.02
C ASN A 378 7.81 -14.60 -8.46
N LEU A 379 8.40 -13.40 -8.58
CA LEU A 379 9.70 -13.07 -7.99
C LEU A 379 9.71 -13.10 -6.47
N ILE A 380 8.56 -12.85 -5.85
CA ILE A 380 8.37 -12.87 -4.41
C ILE A 380 7.42 -14.00 -3.99
N LYS A 381 7.34 -14.28 -2.68
CA LYS A 381 6.38 -15.26 -2.16
C LYS A 381 4.95 -14.76 -2.39
N PRO A 382 4.02 -15.66 -2.75
CA PRO A 382 2.60 -15.32 -2.82
C PRO A 382 2.05 -14.99 -1.44
N GLY A 383 1.01 -14.13 -1.39
CA GLY A 383 0.42 -13.65 -0.16
C GLY A 383 -0.99 -14.17 0.11
N LEU A 384 -1.35 -14.19 1.38
CA LEU A 384 -2.74 -14.35 1.85
C LEU A 384 -3.55 -13.12 1.44
N THR A 385 -2.98 -11.94 1.59
CA THR A 385 -3.47 -10.66 1.06
C THR A 385 -2.40 -9.97 0.23
N GLY A 386 -2.75 -8.92 -0.52
CA GLY A 386 -1.79 -8.21 -1.36
C GLY A 386 -2.35 -6.92 -1.93
N TRP A 387 -1.45 -6.13 -2.54
CA TRP A 387 -1.79 -4.83 -3.08
C TRP A 387 -2.89 -4.89 -4.16
N ALA A 388 -2.83 -5.88 -5.04
CA ALA A 388 -3.87 -6.10 -6.04
C ALA A 388 -5.22 -6.45 -5.39
N GLN A 389 -5.23 -7.23 -4.31
CA GLN A 389 -6.46 -7.69 -3.64
C GLN A 389 -7.23 -6.54 -2.94
N ILE A 390 -6.52 -5.50 -2.48
CA ILE A 390 -7.15 -4.34 -1.81
C ILE A 390 -7.50 -3.19 -2.77
N ASN A 391 -6.92 -3.16 -3.98
CA ASN A 391 -7.11 -2.06 -4.94
C ASN A 391 -7.91 -2.46 -6.19
N TYR A 392 -8.10 -3.76 -6.43
CA TYR A 392 -8.83 -4.26 -7.59
C TYR A 392 -9.96 -5.22 -7.15
N PRO A 393 -11.17 -5.08 -7.69
CA PRO A 393 -12.29 -5.95 -7.34
C PRO A 393 -12.04 -7.39 -7.78
N TYR A 394 -12.77 -8.32 -7.19
CA TYR A 394 -12.70 -9.72 -7.59
C TYR A 394 -13.18 -9.88 -9.03
N GLY A 395 -12.31 -10.37 -9.88
CA GLY A 395 -12.57 -10.67 -11.28
C GLY A 395 -11.83 -11.93 -11.71
N ALA A 396 -12.33 -12.58 -12.75
CA ALA A 396 -11.80 -13.81 -13.33
C ALA A 396 -11.67 -13.62 -14.83
N GLY A 397 -10.52 -14.02 -15.40
CA GLY A 397 -10.24 -13.90 -16.80
C GLY A 397 -8.95 -13.15 -17.13
N LEU A 398 -8.64 -13.09 -18.42
CA LEU A 398 -7.38 -12.52 -18.90
C LEU A 398 -7.26 -11.03 -18.60
N LYS A 399 -8.33 -10.25 -18.82
CA LYS A 399 -8.35 -8.81 -18.56
C LYS A 399 -8.13 -8.50 -17.07
N ASP A 400 -8.78 -9.26 -16.19
CA ASP A 400 -8.62 -9.09 -14.74
C ASP A 400 -7.22 -9.51 -14.27
N ALA A 401 -6.64 -10.56 -14.86
CA ALA A 401 -5.29 -11.00 -14.58
C ALA A 401 -4.26 -9.93 -14.98
N ALA A 402 -4.43 -9.31 -16.15
CA ALA A 402 -3.61 -8.21 -16.62
C ALA A 402 -3.73 -6.97 -15.73
N ALA A 403 -4.94 -6.59 -15.32
CA ALA A 403 -5.16 -5.48 -14.41
C ALA A 403 -4.54 -5.72 -13.02
N LYS A 404 -4.70 -6.92 -12.46
CA LYS A 404 -4.09 -7.31 -11.18
C LYS A 404 -2.55 -7.30 -11.26
N LEU A 405 -1.97 -7.73 -12.39
CA LEU A 405 -0.54 -7.70 -12.60
C LEU A 405 0.05 -6.30 -12.41
N GLN A 406 -0.63 -5.25 -12.88
CA GLN A 406 -0.16 -3.87 -12.72
C GLN A 406 0.04 -3.51 -11.25
N PHE A 407 -0.88 -3.93 -10.38
CA PHE A 407 -0.77 -3.71 -8.93
C PHE A 407 0.27 -4.64 -8.29
N ASP A 408 0.38 -5.90 -8.73
CA ASP A 408 1.39 -6.83 -8.24
C ASP A 408 2.80 -6.33 -8.55
N LEU A 409 3.04 -5.82 -9.78
CA LEU A 409 4.32 -5.22 -10.17
C LEU A 409 4.66 -3.98 -9.34
N PHE A 410 3.67 -3.12 -9.07
CA PHE A 410 3.86 -1.97 -8.18
C PHE A 410 4.31 -2.41 -6.78
N TYR A 411 3.63 -3.40 -6.21
CA TYR A 411 4.01 -3.93 -4.90
C TYR A 411 5.43 -4.50 -4.90
N ILE A 412 5.79 -5.29 -5.90
CA ILE A 412 7.13 -5.88 -6.04
C ILE A 412 8.20 -4.78 -6.08
N LYS A 413 7.96 -3.70 -6.83
CA LYS A 413 8.89 -2.57 -6.93
C LYS A 413 8.98 -1.75 -5.64
N LYS A 414 7.87 -1.53 -4.93
CA LYS A 414 7.76 -0.62 -3.78
C LYS A 414 7.64 -1.34 -2.44
N MET A 415 7.90 -2.65 -2.39
CA MET A 415 7.78 -3.46 -1.18
C MET A 415 8.56 -2.84 -0.02
N SER A 416 7.85 -2.56 1.07
CA SER A 416 8.40 -1.90 2.26
C SER A 416 7.52 -2.17 3.48
N PRO A 417 8.04 -2.02 4.73
CA PRO A 417 7.25 -2.15 5.95
C PRO A 417 6.00 -1.28 5.95
N SER A 418 6.11 -0.09 5.40
CA SER A 418 5.02 0.89 5.31
C SER A 418 3.87 0.42 4.40
N ILE A 419 4.18 -0.13 3.21
CA ILE A 419 3.17 -0.67 2.30
C ILE A 419 2.57 -1.94 2.88
N ASP A 420 3.37 -2.81 3.50
CA ASP A 420 2.88 -4.03 4.13
C ASP A 420 1.90 -3.71 5.27
N PHE A 421 2.24 -2.78 6.14
CA PHE A 421 1.35 -2.34 7.21
C PHE A 421 0.03 -1.78 6.68
N GLN A 422 0.08 -0.98 5.62
CA GLN A 422 -1.12 -0.46 4.97
C GLN A 422 -1.99 -1.58 4.39
N ILE A 423 -1.39 -2.56 3.70
CA ILE A 423 -2.14 -3.70 3.15
C ILE A 423 -2.89 -4.43 4.27
N LEU A 424 -2.22 -4.70 5.41
CA LEU A 424 -2.84 -5.35 6.56
C LEU A 424 -4.04 -4.56 7.08
N LEU A 425 -3.89 -3.26 7.32
CA LEU A 425 -4.98 -2.43 7.85
C LEU A 425 -6.18 -2.36 6.89
N ARG A 426 -5.92 -2.17 5.59
CA ARG A 426 -6.99 -2.15 4.58
C ARG A 426 -7.67 -3.52 4.42
N THR A 427 -6.91 -4.61 4.60
CA THR A 427 -7.48 -5.97 4.57
C THR A 427 -8.46 -6.18 5.72
N VAL A 428 -8.08 -5.79 6.96
CA VAL A 428 -8.98 -5.87 8.11
C VAL A 428 -10.25 -5.04 7.85
N GLY A 429 -10.11 -3.81 7.37
CA GLY A 429 -11.24 -2.95 7.02
C GLY A 429 -12.15 -3.55 5.93
N SER A 430 -11.59 -4.26 4.95
CA SER A 430 -12.37 -4.90 3.88
C SER A 430 -13.13 -6.13 4.38
N ILE A 431 -12.53 -6.93 5.27
CA ILE A 431 -13.18 -8.08 5.91
C ILE A 431 -14.37 -7.61 6.75
N MET A 432 -14.23 -6.55 7.54
CA MET A 432 -15.31 -5.99 8.36
C MET A 432 -16.48 -5.47 7.53
N LYS A 433 -16.23 -4.93 6.33
CA LYS A 433 -17.26 -4.47 5.40
C LYS A 433 -17.92 -5.62 4.61
N GLY A 434 -17.49 -6.87 4.80
CA GLY A 434 -18.00 -8.01 4.06
C GLY A 434 -17.65 -7.97 2.57
N ALA A 435 -16.58 -7.32 2.20
CA ALA A 435 -16.12 -7.23 0.81
C ALA A 435 -15.75 -8.62 0.27
N ARG A 436 -16.36 -8.97 -0.84
CA ARG A 436 -16.16 -10.21 -1.62
C ARG A 436 -15.01 -10.04 -2.59
#